data_e897f9dc5e80a99211ba8f5ec902a111
#
_entry.id   e897f9dc5e80a99211ba8f5ec902a111
#
_cell.length_a   1.000
_cell.length_b   1.000
_cell.length_c   1.000
_cell.angle_alpha   90.00
_cell.angle_beta   90.00
_cell.angle_gamma   90.00
#
_symmetry.space_group_name_H-M   'P 1'
#
loop_
_entity.id
_entity.type
_entity.pdbx_description
1 polymer ?
#
loop_
_entity_poly.entity_id
_entity_poly.type
_entity_poly.pdbx_seq_one_letter_code
_entity_poly.pdbx_strand_id
1 'polypeptide(L)'
;MPADYNIPFPLTTKRQPAMNPHLSQLQPYPFARLREAMQGVNPPEGVVPVPLQIGEPKHPAPAVITDALTAALPRLDAYPQTTGLPELRQACAGFLQRRYGLALDPDSEILPVLGSREALFSFVQAALGGNEQEQPVVVCPNPFYQIYEGAALLAGAETAFANCRAPHFKPDWGSIPETVWQRVKLVFVCSPHNPCGSVMQKADWAELFELQSRYGFIIAADECYSEIYFEGEPPVGCLQAAAELGRGFSKLVMFTSLSKRSNVPGLRSGFVAGDAALLKDFLLYRTYHGSAMGIPVQMASIAAWNDETHVMENRRLYQEKFARVLPILAQGFEVTRPDASFYIWLQAPDGDDLTFARTLWREAAIQVLPGRFRARDTPQGNPGAGYVRIALVAPVADCVAAAEKIVAIRRRCYP
;
A
#
# COMPACT_ATOMS: atom_id res chain seq x y z
N MET A 1 10.86 7.17 -20.58
CA MET A 1 9.47 6.90 -20.98
C MET A 1 8.73 6.39 -19.74
N PRO A 2 7.60 6.96 -19.31
CA PRO A 2 6.81 6.39 -18.24
C PRO A 2 6.30 5.02 -18.69
N ALA A 3 6.38 4.03 -17.80
CA ALA A 3 5.89 2.69 -18.07
C ALA A 3 4.39 2.76 -18.41
N ASP A 4 4.07 2.52 -19.68
CA ASP A 4 2.71 2.37 -20.15
C ASP A 4 2.13 1.08 -19.56
N TYR A 5 1.31 1.21 -18.54
CA TYR A 5 0.39 0.15 -18.11
C TYR A 5 -0.79 0.06 -19.11
N ASN A 6 -0.49 0.08 -20.40
CA ASN A 6 -1.46 -0.09 -21.45
C ASN A 6 -1.75 -1.59 -21.64
N ILE A 7 -2.78 -2.06 -20.96
CA ILE A 7 -3.52 -3.22 -21.43
C ILE A 7 -4.75 -2.64 -22.15
N PRO A 8 -4.77 -2.63 -23.49
CA PRO A 8 -5.94 -2.20 -24.25
C PRO A 8 -6.93 -3.36 -24.32
N PHE A 9 -7.69 -3.58 -23.22
CA PHE A 9 -8.85 -4.44 -23.29
C PHE A 9 -10.11 -3.59 -23.42
N PRO A 10 -10.94 -3.77 -24.46
CA PRO A 10 -12.23 -3.11 -24.53
C PRO A 10 -13.11 -3.55 -23.36
N LEU A 11 -13.61 -2.60 -22.59
CA LEU A 11 -14.39 -2.80 -21.37
C LEU A 11 -15.86 -3.23 -21.64
N THR A 12 -16.23 -3.53 -22.88
CA THR A 12 -17.63 -3.81 -23.25
C THR A 12 -17.78 -5.03 -24.13
N THR A 13 -17.79 -6.21 -23.54
CA THR A 13 -18.53 -7.34 -24.04
C THR A 13 -18.97 -8.19 -22.86
N LYS A 14 -20.27 -8.55 -22.80
CA LYS A 14 -20.75 -9.62 -21.91
C LYS A 14 -20.02 -10.91 -22.28
N ARG A 15 -18.86 -11.15 -21.68
CA ARG A 15 -18.13 -12.39 -21.83
C ARG A 15 -18.88 -13.48 -21.07
N GLN A 16 -19.30 -14.54 -21.75
CA GLN A 16 -19.46 -15.81 -21.07
C GLN A 16 -18.11 -16.18 -20.45
N PRO A 17 -18.04 -16.53 -19.15
CA PRO A 17 -16.76 -16.77 -18.48
C PRO A 17 -16.14 -18.06 -19.00
N ALA A 18 -15.18 -17.93 -19.93
CA ALA A 18 -14.31 -19.03 -20.36
C ALA A 18 -13.21 -19.32 -19.30
N MET A 19 -13.08 -18.48 -18.29
CA MET A 19 -12.09 -18.55 -17.20
C MET A 19 -12.79 -18.39 -15.86
N ASN A 20 -12.04 -18.03 -14.80
CA ASN A 20 -12.57 -17.81 -13.47
C ASN A 20 -13.76 -16.81 -13.52
N PRO A 21 -14.99 -17.23 -13.11
CA PRO A 21 -16.18 -16.37 -13.18
C PRO A 21 -16.06 -15.12 -12.31
N HIS A 22 -15.26 -15.17 -11.25
CA HIS A 22 -15.04 -14.03 -10.35
C HIS A 22 -14.28 -12.86 -11.01
N LEU A 23 -13.63 -13.08 -12.16
CA LEU A 23 -13.01 -11.98 -12.93
C LEU A 23 -14.01 -10.89 -13.34
N SER A 24 -15.28 -11.25 -13.53
CA SER A 24 -16.34 -10.29 -13.86
C SER A 24 -16.73 -9.38 -12.69
N GLN A 25 -16.34 -9.73 -11.47
CA GLN A 25 -16.62 -8.95 -10.25
C GLN A 25 -15.57 -7.85 -10.01
N LEU A 26 -14.40 -7.96 -10.67
CA LEU A 26 -13.33 -6.97 -10.51
C LEU A 26 -13.74 -5.63 -11.08
N GLN A 27 -13.61 -4.59 -10.25
CA GLN A 27 -13.81 -3.21 -10.67
C GLN A 27 -12.62 -2.72 -11.52
N PRO A 28 -12.83 -1.80 -12.47
CA PRO A 28 -11.75 -1.15 -13.17
C PRO A 28 -10.75 -0.52 -12.20
N TYR A 29 -9.46 -0.72 -12.46
CA TYR A 29 -8.41 -0.21 -11.59
C TYR A 29 -8.46 1.33 -11.49
N PRO A 30 -8.16 1.96 -10.34
CA PRO A 30 -8.32 3.41 -10.14
C PRO A 30 -7.71 4.28 -11.23
N PHE A 31 -6.56 3.88 -11.78
CA PHE A 31 -5.92 4.62 -12.88
C PHE A 31 -6.65 4.47 -14.22
N ALA A 32 -7.34 3.35 -14.47
CA ALA A 32 -8.20 3.21 -15.64
C ALA A 32 -9.42 4.12 -15.51
N ARG A 33 -10.07 4.14 -14.32
CA ARG A 33 -11.16 5.06 -14.02
C ARG A 33 -10.73 6.52 -14.14
N LEU A 34 -9.51 6.86 -13.68
CA LEU A 34 -8.95 8.20 -13.84
C LEU A 34 -8.80 8.59 -15.32
N ARG A 35 -8.24 7.71 -16.16
CA ARG A 35 -8.11 7.95 -17.59
C ARG A 35 -9.46 8.20 -18.26
N GLU A 36 -10.43 7.37 -17.96
CA GLU A 36 -11.81 7.54 -18.46
C GLU A 36 -12.40 8.88 -18.01
N ALA A 37 -12.25 9.21 -16.73
CA ALA A 37 -12.73 10.48 -16.19
C ALA A 37 -12.06 11.73 -16.78
N MET A 38 -10.84 11.59 -17.29
CA MET A 38 -10.10 12.69 -17.95
C MET A 38 -10.35 12.78 -19.46
N GLN A 39 -11.16 11.88 -20.05
CA GLN A 39 -11.49 11.96 -21.48
C GLN A 39 -12.13 13.29 -21.82
N GLY A 40 -11.65 13.91 -22.92
CA GLY A 40 -12.12 15.22 -23.37
C GLY A 40 -11.64 16.42 -22.54
N VAL A 41 -10.79 16.20 -21.52
CA VAL A 41 -10.16 17.28 -20.75
C VAL A 41 -8.69 17.37 -21.15
N ASN A 42 -8.32 18.43 -21.86
CA ASN A 42 -6.95 18.65 -22.30
C ASN A 42 -6.22 19.59 -21.31
N PRO A 43 -4.95 19.32 -21.01
CA PRO A 43 -4.12 20.24 -20.24
C PRO A 43 -3.73 21.44 -21.10
N PRO A 44 -3.19 22.51 -20.52
CA PRO A 44 -2.71 23.66 -21.27
C PRO A 44 -1.56 23.25 -22.21
N GLU A 45 -1.57 23.79 -23.42
CA GLU A 45 -0.54 23.49 -24.42
C GLU A 45 0.85 23.94 -23.93
N GLY A 46 1.87 23.12 -24.17
CA GLY A 46 3.25 23.41 -23.78
C GLY A 46 3.57 23.26 -22.29
N VAL A 47 2.59 22.92 -21.45
CA VAL A 47 2.82 22.69 -20.01
C VAL A 47 3.19 21.22 -19.75
N VAL A 48 4.34 21.02 -19.08
CA VAL A 48 4.79 19.68 -18.69
C VAL A 48 3.90 19.14 -17.57
N PRO A 49 3.31 17.93 -17.72
CA PRO A 49 2.47 17.32 -16.70
C PRO A 49 3.20 17.01 -15.40
N VAL A 50 2.56 17.28 -14.27
CA VAL A 50 3.04 16.89 -12.95
C VAL A 50 2.21 15.71 -12.41
N PRO A 51 2.76 14.47 -12.43
CA PRO A 51 2.02 13.26 -12.08
C PRO A 51 2.04 13.01 -10.57
N LEU A 52 1.13 13.62 -9.82
CA LEU A 52 0.96 13.43 -8.37
C LEU A 52 -0.07 12.35 -8.00
N GLN A 53 -0.68 11.67 -8.99
CA GLN A 53 -1.65 10.58 -8.79
C GLN A 53 -0.99 9.23 -8.47
N ILE A 54 0.26 9.02 -8.89
CA ILE A 54 0.97 7.74 -8.78
C ILE A 54 1.92 7.77 -7.58
N GLY A 55 1.72 6.86 -6.64
CA GLY A 55 2.62 6.67 -5.48
C GLY A 55 3.84 5.81 -5.83
N GLU A 56 4.61 6.22 -6.82
CA GLU A 56 5.87 5.59 -7.20
C GLU A 56 7.04 6.51 -6.84
N PRO A 57 7.95 6.09 -5.94
CA PRO A 57 9.11 6.88 -5.59
C PRO A 57 9.94 7.30 -6.80
N LYS A 58 10.42 8.55 -6.79
CA LYS A 58 11.23 9.13 -7.87
C LYS A 58 12.63 9.56 -7.42
N HIS A 59 13.00 9.29 -6.16
CA HIS A 59 14.38 9.45 -5.73
C HIS A 59 15.26 8.38 -6.41
N PRO A 60 16.54 8.64 -6.66
CA PRO A 60 17.45 7.66 -7.24
C PRO A 60 17.54 6.38 -6.41
N ALA A 61 17.72 5.25 -7.09
CA ALA A 61 18.03 4.00 -6.41
C ALA A 61 19.39 4.13 -5.69
N PRO A 62 19.52 3.72 -4.42
CA PRO A 62 20.76 3.80 -3.67
C PRO A 62 21.90 2.97 -4.30
N ALA A 63 23.11 3.53 -4.37
CA ALA A 63 24.27 2.85 -4.96
C ALA A 63 24.56 1.51 -4.30
N VAL A 64 24.46 1.43 -2.96
CA VAL A 64 24.67 0.17 -2.21
C VAL A 64 23.79 -0.98 -2.73
N ILE A 65 22.60 -0.68 -3.26
CA ILE A 65 21.68 -1.67 -3.81
C ILE A 65 22.02 -2.01 -5.26
N THR A 66 22.28 -0.99 -6.09
CA THR A 66 22.59 -1.18 -7.51
C THR A 66 23.94 -1.86 -7.72
N ASP A 67 24.93 -1.55 -6.88
CA ASP A 67 26.27 -2.17 -6.92
C ASP A 67 26.19 -3.65 -6.51
N ALA A 68 25.46 -3.97 -5.44
CA ALA A 68 25.24 -5.35 -5.03
C ALA A 68 24.49 -6.17 -6.10
N LEU A 69 23.47 -5.56 -6.75
CA LEU A 69 22.76 -6.18 -7.86
C LEU A 69 23.71 -6.51 -9.01
N THR A 70 24.51 -5.51 -9.42
CA THR A 70 25.42 -5.62 -10.55
C THR A 70 26.48 -6.69 -10.29
N ALA A 71 27.07 -6.70 -9.09
CA ALA A 71 28.07 -7.69 -8.70
C ALA A 71 27.53 -9.13 -8.68
N ALA A 72 26.23 -9.29 -8.47
CA ALA A 72 25.59 -10.59 -8.39
C ALA A 72 25.01 -11.09 -9.73
N LEU A 73 25.05 -10.32 -10.82
CA LEU A 73 24.53 -10.73 -12.13
C LEU A 73 25.11 -12.07 -12.64
N PRO A 74 26.39 -12.43 -12.41
CA PRO A 74 26.90 -13.75 -12.80
C PRO A 74 26.18 -14.95 -12.14
N ARG A 75 25.40 -14.72 -11.07
CA ARG A 75 24.65 -15.76 -10.36
C ARG A 75 23.24 -16.02 -10.94
N LEU A 76 23.04 -15.77 -12.24
CA LEU A 76 21.80 -16.05 -12.97
C LEU A 76 21.72 -17.50 -13.50
N ASP A 77 22.74 -18.28 -13.31
CA ASP A 77 22.95 -19.62 -13.86
C ASP A 77 22.22 -20.74 -13.11
N ALA A 78 21.55 -20.41 -11.98
CA ALA A 78 20.85 -21.38 -11.14
C ALA A 78 19.42 -20.92 -10.75
N TYR A 79 18.51 -21.87 -10.63
CA TYR A 79 17.18 -21.58 -10.08
C TYR A 79 17.26 -21.18 -8.60
N PRO A 80 16.64 -20.07 -8.21
CA PRO A 80 16.54 -19.69 -6.80
C PRO A 80 15.54 -20.59 -6.05
N GLN A 81 15.81 -20.82 -4.78
CA GLN A 81 14.83 -21.46 -3.90
C GLN A 81 13.72 -20.49 -3.51
N THR A 82 12.48 -20.98 -3.36
CA THR A 82 11.33 -20.17 -2.95
C THR A 82 11.50 -19.58 -1.55
N THR A 83 12.20 -20.28 -0.66
CA THR A 83 12.55 -19.80 0.69
C THR A 83 13.48 -18.58 0.70
N GLY A 84 14.18 -18.34 -0.41
CA GLY A 84 15.27 -17.38 -0.48
C GLY A 84 16.54 -17.85 0.24
N LEU A 85 17.62 -17.09 0.06
CA LEU A 85 18.90 -17.36 0.73
C LEU A 85 18.77 -17.21 2.24
N PRO A 86 19.47 -18.03 3.04
CA PRO A 86 19.52 -17.85 4.49
C PRO A 86 19.98 -16.44 4.90
N GLU A 87 20.96 -15.88 4.20
CA GLU A 87 21.50 -14.54 4.45
C GLU A 87 20.44 -13.45 4.22
N LEU A 88 19.52 -13.65 3.27
CA LEU A 88 18.43 -12.72 3.06
C LEU A 88 17.42 -12.77 4.22
N ARG A 89 17.04 -13.96 4.67
CA ARG A 89 16.15 -14.11 5.82
C ARG A 89 16.77 -13.55 7.10
N GLN A 90 18.08 -13.76 7.30
CA GLN A 90 18.83 -13.17 8.41
C GLN A 90 18.88 -11.64 8.32
N ALA A 91 19.06 -11.05 7.12
CA ALA A 91 19.04 -9.60 6.94
C ALA A 91 17.66 -9.02 7.26
N CYS A 92 16.57 -9.71 6.87
CA CYS A 92 15.19 -9.33 7.24
C CYS A 92 14.96 -9.43 8.77
N ALA A 93 15.44 -10.51 9.41
CA ALA A 93 15.39 -10.65 10.88
C ALA A 93 16.16 -9.53 11.58
N GLY A 94 17.34 -9.21 11.09
CA GLY A 94 18.17 -8.09 11.58
C GLY A 94 17.46 -6.74 11.47
N PHE A 95 16.73 -6.50 10.38
CA PHE A 95 15.89 -5.31 10.25
C PHE A 95 14.75 -5.30 11.30
N LEU A 96 14.04 -6.40 11.49
CA LEU A 96 12.97 -6.49 12.49
C LEU A 96 13.50 -6.26 13.91
N GLN A 97 14.69 -6.80 14.22
CA GLN A 97 15.33 -6.57 15.51
C GLN A 97 15.72 -5.10 15.71
N ARG A 98 16.35 -4.46 14.71
CA ARG A 98 16.75 -3.03 14.81
C ARG A 98 15.55 -2.10 14.88
N ARG A 99 14.52 -2.38 14.07
CA ARG A 99 13.40 -1.46 13.88
C ARG A 99 12.32 -1.60 14.93
N TYR A 100 12.03 -2.82 15.36
CA TYR A 100 10.88 -3.14 16.23
C TYR A 100 11.28 -3.85 17.54
N GLY A 101 12.57 -4.16 17.72
CA GLY A 101 13.03 -4.90 18.89
C GLY A 101 12.62 -6.38 18.90
N LEU A 102 12.26 -6.95 17.74
CA LEU A 102 11.69 -8.28 17.61
C LEU A 102 12.74 -9.29 17.17
N ALA A 103 12.92 -10.36 17.92
CA ALA A 103 13.76 -11.51 17.56
C ALA A 103 12.87 -12.62 16.94
N LEU A 104 12.73 -12.63 15.62
CA LEU A 104 12.02 -13.67 14.87
C LEU A 104 13.01 -14.72 14.35
N ASP A 105 12.53 -15.98 14.28
CA ASP A 105 13.30 -17.05 13.65
C ASP A 105 13.31 -16.86 12.12
N PRO A 106 14.49 -16.63 11.50
CA PRO A 106 14.59 -16.41 10.06
C PRO A 106 14.18 -17.62 9.22
N ASP A 107 14.16 -18.81 9.78
CA ASP A 107 13.85 -20.04 9.03
C ASP A 107 12.37 -20.39 9.03
N SER A 108 11.59 -19.94 10.02
CA SER A 108 10.17 -20.28 10.16
C SER A 108 9.23 -19.06 10.15
N GLU A 109 9.69 -17.90 10.62
CA GLU A 109 8.84 -16.72 10.83
C GLU A 109 9.08 -15.60 9.81
N ILE A 110 9.93 -15.82 8.78
CA ILE A 110 10.26 -14.85 7.74
C ILE A 110 10.29 -15.52 6.36
N LEU A 111 9.60 -14.93 5.38
CA LEU A 111 9.59 -15.42 4.00
C LEU A 111 9.79 -14.25 3.01
N PRO A 112 10.90 -14.23 2.24
CA PRO A 112 11.11 -13.28 1.16
C PRO A 112 10.05 -13.42 0.06
N VAL A 113 9.64 -12.28 -0.53
CA VAL A 113 8.58 -12.22 -1.53
C VAL A 113 8.93 -11.25 -2.67
N LEU A 114 8.27 -11.41 -3.84
CA LEU A 114 8.48 -10.56 -5.03
C LEU A 114 7.77 -9.18 -4.90
N GLY A 115 8.00 -8.52 -3.76
CA GLY A 115 7.32 -7.30 -3.34
C GLY A 115 5.94 -7.57 -2.74
N SER A 116 5.45 -6.63 -1.95
CA SER A 116 4.22 -6.80 -1.17
C SER A 116 2.96 -6.98 -2.01
N ARG A 117 2.88 -6.35 -3.20
CA ARG A 117 1.67 -6.46 -4.07
C ARG A 117 1.37 -7.91 -4.44
N GLU A 118 2.38 -8.63 -4.91
CA GLU A 118 2.25 -10.03 -5.30
C GLU A 118 1.94 -10.88 -4.06
N ALA A 119 2.68 -10.64 -2.97
CA ALA A 119 2.53 -11.41 -1.74
C ALA A 119 1.16 -11.24 -1.08
N LEU A 120 0.65 -10.01 -0.96
CA LEU A 120 -0.68 -9.72 -0.44
C LEU A 120 -1.78 -10.40 -1.25
N PHE A 121 -1.64 -10.41 -2.58
CA PHE A 121 -2.59 -11.09 -3.46
C PHE A 121 -2.53 -12.62 -3.28
N SER A 122 -1.34 -13.19 -3.39
CA SER A 122 -1.15 -14.65 -3.32
C SER A 122 -1.41 -15.21 -1.93
N PHE A 123 -1.18 -14.43 -0.87
CA PHE A 123 -1.50 -14.84 0.50
C PHE A 123 -2.99 -15.07 0.70
N VAL A 124 -3.87 -14.25 0.13
CA VAL A 124 -5.32 -14.47 0.20
C VAL A 124 -5.70 -15.78 -0.48
N GLN A 125 -5.09 -16.08 -1.63
CA GLN A 125 -5.33 -17.34 -2.34
C GLN A 125 -4.92 -18.56 -1.51
N ALA A 126 -3.87 -18.43 -0.70
CA ALA A 126 -3.41 -19.49 0.20
C ALA A 126 -4.25 -19.57 1.50
N ALA A 127 -4.68 -18.42 2.03
CA ALA A 127 -5.41 -18.32 3.29
C ALA A 127 -6.90 -18.69 3.18
N LEU A 128 -7.48 -18.46 2.00
CA LEU A 128 -8.89 -18.74 1.72
C LEU A 128 -8.98 -19.95 0.80
N GLY A 129 -9.59 -21.00 1.28
CA GLY A 129 -9.81 -22.21 0.49
C GLY A 129 -10.44 -23.27 1.38
N GLY A 130 -11.31 -24.08 0.82
CA GLY A 130 -11.95 -25.17 1.53
C GLY A 130 -13.45 -25.23 1.26
N ASN A 131 -14.07 -26.29 1.72
CA ASN A 131 -15.52 -26.49 1.74
C ASN A 131 -16.13 -25.66 2.86
N GLU A 132 -16.20 -24.36 2.68
CA GLU A 132 -16.91 -23.50 3.62
C GLU A 132 -18.42 -23.61 3.35
N GLN A 133 -19.20 -23.87 4.40
CA GLN A 133 -20.66 -23.93 4.29
C GLN A 133 -21.25 -22.55 3.97
N GLU A 134 -20.51 -21.49 4.34
CA GLU A 134 -20.86 -20.09 4.07
C GLU A 134 -19.71 -19.41 3.35
N GLN A 135 -20.03 -18.46 2.47
CA GLN A 135 -19.04 -17.68 1.74
C GLN A 135 -18.16 -16.88 2.72
N PRO A 136 -16.82 -17.03 2.68
CA PRO A 136 -15.93 -16.32 3.57
C PRO A 136 -15.93 -14.81 3.30
N VAL A 137 -15.64 -14.02 4.33
CA VAL A 137 -15.54 -12.57 4.24
C VAL A 137 -14.09 -12.12 4.48
N VAL A 138 -13.65 -11.18 3.67
CA VAL A 138 -12.42 -10.42 3.88
C VAL A 138 -12.79 -8.97 4.22
N VAL A 139 -12.30 -8.47 5.37
CA VAL A 139 -12.49 -7.08 5.75
C VAL A 139 -11.33 -6.24 5.23
N CYS A 140 -11.67 -5.12 4.57
CA CYS A 140 -10.71 -4.14 4.07
C CYS A 140 -10.94 -2.77 4.74
N PRO A 141 -9.88 -1.99 5.07
CA PRO A 141 -10.06 -0.57 5.36
C PRO A 141 -10.66 0.13 4.14
N ASN A 142 -11.35 1.24 4.30
CA ASN A 142 -11.98 1.96 3.18
C ASN A 142 -11.82 3.47 3.37
N PRO A 143 -11.03 4.19 2.56
CA PRO A 143 -10.35 3.78 1.31
C PRO A 143 -9.31 2.69 1.49
N PHE A 144 -8.89 2.03 0.40
CA PHE A 144 -7.98 0.88 0.47
C PHE A 144 -7.08 0.74 -0.77
N TYR A 145 -6.15 -0.19 -0.69
CA TYR A 145 -5.37 -0.64 -1.83
C TYR A 145 -6.14 -1.75 -2.57
N GLN A 146 -6.49 -1.55 -3.84
CA GLN A 146 -7.41 -2.39 -4.62
C GLN A 146 -7.00 -3.87 -4.73
N ILE A 147 -5.74 -4.18 -4.40
CA ILE A 147 -5.27 -5.56 -4.37
C ILE A 147 -6.02 -6.39 -3.33
N TYR A 148 -6.39 -5.80 -2.19
CA TYR A 148 -7.09 -6.51 -1.11
C TYR A 148 -8.43 -7.05 -1.59
N GLU A 149 -9.26 -6.19 -2.16
CA GLU A 149 -10.56 -6.58 -2.72
C GLU A 149 -10.40 -7.55 -3.90
N GLY A 150 -9.48 -7.24 -4.83
CA GLY A 150 -9.26 -8.08 -5.99
C GLY A 150 -8.80 -9.51 -5.62
N ALA A 151 -7.94 -9.63 -4.62
CA ALA A 151 -7.50 -10.93 -4.11
C ALA A 151 -8.66 -11.70 -3.44
N ALA A 152 -9.47 -11.01 -2.62
CA ALA A 152 -10.63 -11.60 -1.95
C ALA A 152 -11.67 -12.12 -2.96
N LEU A 153 -12.07 -11.28 -3.91
CA LEU A 153 -13.05 -11.64 -4.95
C LEU A 153 -12.59 -12.85 -5.79
N LEU A 154 -11.31 -12.87 -6.22
CA LEU A 154 -10.78 -13.98 -7.01
C LEU A 154 -10.59 -15.27 -6.20
N ALA A 155 -10.51 -15.18 -4.90
CA ALA A 155 -10.57 -16.32 -3.98
C ALA A 155 -12.01 -16.76 -3.64
N GLY A 156 -13.03 -16.13 -4.23
CA GLY A 156 -14.43 -16.45 -3.98
C GLY A 156 -15.02 -15.86 -2.69
N ALA A 157 -14.31 -14.95 -2.04
CA ALA A 157 -14.76 -14.31 -0.83
C ALA A 157 -15.64 -13.07 -1.11
N GLU A 158 -16.50 -12.74 -0.15
CA GLU A 158 -17.15 -11.44 -0.04
C GLU A 158 -16.20 -10.42 0.59
N THR A 159 -16.35 -9.13 0.25
CA THR A 159 -15.60 -8.05 0.89
C THR A 159 -16.49 -7.20 1.77
N ALA A 160 -16.08 -6.93 3.00
CA ALA A 160 -16.67 -5.95 3.88
C ALA A 160 -15.69 -4.78 4.11
N PHE A 161 -16.20 -3.59 4.37
CA PHE A 161 -15.39 -2.38 4.40
C PHE A 161 -15.54 -1.64 5.73
N ALA A 162 -14.41 -1.45 6.44
CA ALA A 162 -14.32 -0.58 7.60
C ALA A 162 -13.95 0.83 7.15
N ASN A 163 -14.88 1.78 7.23
CA ASN A 163 -14.67 3.13 6.75
C ASN A 163 -13.65 3.89 7.60
N CYS A 164 -12.69 4.53 6.92
CA CYS A 164 -11.69 5.41 7.53
C CYS A 164 -12.12 6.86 7.29
N ARG A 165 -12.65 7.53 8.30
CA ARG A 165 -13.19 8.88 8.20
C ARG A 165 -12.38 9.89 9.02
N ALA A 166 -12.52 11.15 8.64
CA ALA A 166 -12.00 12.27 9.44
C ALA A 166 -12.54 12.21 10.89
N PRO A 167 -11.77 12.70 11.88
CA PRO A 167 -10.46 13.35 11.72
C PRO A 167 -9.26 12.39 11.65
N HIS A 168 -9.42 11.13 12.08
CA HIS A 168 -8.29 10.22 12.30
C HIS A 168 -8.01 9.29 11.11
N PHE A 169 -8.96 9.09 10.21
CA PHE A 169 -8.84 8.19 9.04
C PHE A 169 -8.37 6.78 9.39
N LYS A 170 -8.74 6.27 10.56
CA LYS A 170 -8.53 4.90 11.01
C LYS A 170 -9.76 4.03 10.68
N PRO A 171 -9.60 2.72 10.47
CA PRO A 171 -10.73 1.84 10.21
C PRO A 171 -11.71 1.81 11.39
N ASP A 172 -12.99 2.00 11.10
CA ASP A 172 -14.08 1.86 12.07
C ASP A 172 -14.56 0.40 12.08
N TRP A 173 -13.93 -0.42 12.92
CA TRP A 173 -14.27 -1.83 13.09
C TRP A 173 -15.67 -2.02 13.65
N GLY A 174 -16.14 -1.08 14.47
CA GLY A 174 -17.48 -1.10 15.08
C GLY A 174 -18.61 -0.97 14.06
N SER A 175 -18.33 -0.44 12.86
CA SER A 175 -19.32 -0.35 11.78
C SER A 175 -19.62 -1.68 11.09
N ILE A 176 -18.82 -2.73 11.32
CA ILE A 176 -19.01 -4.06 10.76
C ILE A 176 -20.00 -4.87 11.63
N PRO A 177 -21.13 -5.33 11.09
CA PRO A 177 -22.10 -6.11 11.86
C PRO A 177 -21.53 -7.42 12.42
N GLU A 178 -22.02 -7.84 13.59
CA GLU A 178 -21.59 -9.10 14.20
C GLU A 178 -21.81 -10.33 13.30
N THR A 179 -22.90 -10.37 12.57
CA THR A 179 -23.19 -11.43 11.59
C THR A 179 -22.17 -11.51 10.46
N VAL A 180 -21.51 -10.40 10.12
CA VAL A 180 -20.41 -10.36 9.17
C VAL A 180 -19.15 -10.87 9.84
N TRP A 181 -18.82 -10.41 11.07
CA TRP A 181 -17.65 -10.87 11.83
C TRP A 181 -17.58 -12.38 11.98
N GLN A 182 -18.71 -13.05 12.16
CA GLN A 182 -18.78 -14.52 12.28
C GLN A 182 -18.28 -15.26 11.04
N ARG A 183 -18.31 -14.62 9.85
CA ARG A 183 -17.83 -15.15 8.57
C ARG A 183 -16.44 -14.65 8.17
N VAL A 184 -15.88 -13.69 8.93
CA VAL A 184 -14.57 -13.10 8.60
C VAL A 184 -13.47 -14.13 8.75
N LYS A 185 -12.68 -14.29 7.68
CA LYS A 185 -11.48 -15.16 7.67
C LYS A 185 -10.19 -14.36 7.65
N LEU A 186 -10.23 -13.16 7.09
CA LEU A 186 -9.05 -12.31 6.96
C LEU A 186 -9.43 -10.83 7.08
N VAL A 187 -8.62 -10.07 7.79
CA VAL A 187 -8.68 -8.62 7.90
C VAL A 187 -7.40 -8.03 7.35
N PHE A 188 -7.51 -7.18 6.35
CA PHE A 188 -6.40 -6.35 5.92
C PHE A 188 -6.28 -5.09 6.78
N VAL A 189 -5.05 -4.74 7.11
CA VAL A 189 -4.68 -3.46 7.70
C VAL A 189 -3.62 -2.83 6.83
N CYS A 190 -3.68 -1.52 6.63
CA CYS A 190 -2.59 -0.75 6.03
C CYS A 190 -2.15 0.31 7.03
N SER A 191 -0.95 0.17 7.57
CA SER A 191 -0.41 1.14 8.55
C SER A 191 1.09 1.29 8.35
N PRO A 192 1.55 2.47 7.92
CA PRO A 192 0.80 3.70 7.59
C PRO A 192 -0.15 3.55 6.39
N HIS A 193 -1.29 4.21 6.48
CA HIS A 193 -2.40 3.98 5.57
C HIS A 193 -2.22 4.64 4.19
N ASN A 194 -2.48 3.91 3.14
CA ASN A 194 -2.63 4.42 1.79
C ASN A 194 -4.14 4.47 1.42
N PRO A 195 -4.78 5.65 1.34
CA PRO A 195 -4.19 6.94 0.94
C PRO A 195 -3.97 7.98 2.05
N CYS A 196 -4.47 7.78 3.27
CA CYS A 196 -4.63 8.88 4.23
C CYS A 196 -3.36 9.18 5.07
N GLY A 197 -2.41 8.23 5.12
CA GLY A 197 -1.18 8.37 5.90
C GLY A 197 -1.36 8.22 7.42
N SER A 198 -2.54 7.80 7.89
CA SER A 198 -2.81 7.51 9.30
C SER A 198 -2.04 6.27 9.78
N VAL A 199 -1.66 6.26 11.05
CA VAL A 199 -0.95 5.17 11.70
C VAL A 199 -1.80 4.57 12.80
N MET A 200 -1.94 3.24 12.82
CA MET A 200 -2.56 2.53 13.93
C MET A 200 -1.64 2.59 15.15
N GLN A 201 -2.16 3.13 16.22
CA GLN A 201 -1.49 3.18 17.52
C GLN A 201 -1.69 1.85 18.27
N LYS A 202 -0.93 1.64 19.36
CA LYS A 202 -1.03 0.42 20.18
C LYS A 202 -2.47 0.12 20.65
N ALA A 203 -3.25 1.17 20.96
CA ALA A 203 -4.65 1.01 21.36
C ALA A 203 -5.54 0.51 20.21
N ASP A 204 -5.32 1.00 18.97
CA ASP A 204 -6.06 0.55 17.79
C ASP A 204 -5.76 -0.93 17.47
N TRP A 205 -4.49 -1.33 17.64
CA TRP A 205 -4.09 -2.74 17.52
C TRP A 205 -4.73 -3.61 18.60
N ALA A 206 -4.79 -3.14 19.86
CA ALA A 206 -5.42 -3.88 20.95
C ALA A 206 -6.89 -4.16 20.65
N GLU A 207 -7.65 -3.16 20.16
CA GLU A 207 -9.05 -3.34 19.74
C GLU A 207 -9.20 -4.42 18.65
N LEU A 208 -8.36 -4.37 17.61
CA LEU A 208 -8.42 -5.35 16.53
C LEU A 208 -8.01 -6.76 17.02
N PHE A 209 -7.06 -6.86 17.94
CA PHE A 209 -6.66 -8.13 18.53
C PHE A 209 -7.75 -8.73 19.43
N GLU A 210 -8.56 -7.92 20.10
CA GLU A 210 -9.73 -8.41 20.83
C GLU A 210 -10.77 -9.01 19.88
N LEU A 211 -11.05 -8.35 18.76
CA LEU A 211 -11.91 -8.89 17.71
C LEU A 211 -11.34 -10.18 17.12
N GLN A 212 -10.03 -10.24 16.87
CA GLN A 212 -9.35 -11.45 16.41
C GLN A 212 -9.50 -12.60 17.41
N SER A 213 -9.37 -12.33 18.69
CA SER A 213 -9.54 -13.35 19.74
C SER A 213 -10.96 -13.89 19.79
N ARG A 214 -11.95 -13.02 19.53
CA ARG A 214 -13.37 -13.39 19.54
C ARG A 214 -13.79 -14.17 18.29
N TYR A 215 -13.33 -13.78 17.11
CA TYR A 215 -13.82 -14.33 15.84
C TYR A 215 -12.81 -15.20 15.09
N GLY A 216 -11.54 -15.17 15.46
CA GLY A 216 -10.53 -16.13 15.01
C GLY A 216 -9.99 -15.91 13.60
N PHE A 217 -10.13 -14.73 13.01
CA PHE A 217 -9.63 -14.37 11.69
C PHE A 217 -8.10 -14.16 11.64
N ILE A 218 -7.55 -14.16 10.42
CA ILE A 218 -6.16 -13.81 10.16
C ILE A 218 -6.05 -12.28 9.99
N ILE A 219 -5.01 -11.66 10.55
CA ILE A 219 -4.65 -10.26 10.28
C ILE A 219 -3.47 -10.24 9.32
N ALA A 220 -3.64 -9.55 8.19
CA ALA A 220 -2.62 -9.28 7.19
C ALA A 220 -2.31 -7.78 7.15
N ALA A 221 -1.20 -7.37 7.77
CA ALA A 221 -0.80 -5.97 7.88
C ALA A 221 0.15 -5.56 6.76
N ASP A 222 -0.27 -4.62 5.91
CA ASP A 222 0.56 -3.97 4.89
C ASP A 222 1.28 -2.77 5.50
N GLU A 223 2.57 -2.95 5.81
CA GLU A 223 3.45 -1.96 6.46
C GLU A 223 4.46 -1.33 5.49
N CYS A 224 4.14 -1.27 4.20
CA CYS A 224 5.07 -0.80 3.16
C CYS A 224 5.55 0.65 3.34
N TYR A 225 4.87 1.46 4.14
CA TYR A 225 5.21 2.86 4.38
C TYR A 225 5.83 3.12 5.75
N SER A 226 6.11 2.09 6.55
CA SER A 226 6.60 2.19 7.93
C SER A 226 7.88 3.02 8.10
N GLU A 227 8.71 3.11 7.05
CA GLU A 227 9.98 3.83 7.07
C GLU A 227 9.88 5.28 6.58
N ILE A 228 8.70 5.72 6.11
CA ILE A 228 8.45 7.10 5.68
C ILE A 228 7.60 7.80 6.73
N TYR A 229 8.26 8.31 7.75
CA TYR A 229 7.65 9.03 8.86
C TYR A 229 8.39 10.36 9.11
N PHE A 230 7.82 11.19 9.96
CA PHE A 230 8.36 12.52 10.25
C PHE A 230 9.13 12.53 11.58
N GLU A 231 9.10 13.61 12.31
CA GLU A 231 9.73 13.74 13.62
C GLU A 231 8.98 12.93 14.68
N GLY A 232 9.70 12.43 15.68
CA GLY A 232 9.16 11.66 16.79
C GLY A 232 9.38 10.15 16.65
N GLU A 233 8.55 9.38 17.32
CA GLU A 233 8.64 7.93 17.35
C GLU A 233 8.22 7.31 16.00
N PRO A 234 8.94 6.26 15.55
CA PRO A 234 8.56 5.52 14.37
C PRO A 234 7.15 4.90 14.49
N PRO A 235 6.42 4.72 13.37
CA PRO A 235 5.14 4.01 13.37
C PRO A 235 5.23 2.63 14.04
N VAL A 236 4.28 2.33 14.91
CA VAL A 236 4.18 1.00 15.54
C VAL A 236 3.76 -0.03 14.51
N GLY A 237 4.52 -1.14 14.42
CA GLY A 237 4.17 -2.29 13.59
C GLY A 237 3.22 -3.26 14.30
N CYS A 238 2.49 -4.07 13.53
CA CYS A 238 1.53 -5.04 14.09
C CYS A 238 2.19 -6.08 14.99
N LEU A 239 3.34 -6.61 14.59
CA LEU A 239 4.09 -7.59 15.39
C LEU A 239 4.67 -6.94 16.65
N GLN A 240 5.14 -5.68 16.56
CA GLN A 240 5.60 -4.92 17.72
C GLN A 240 4.45 -4.72 18.72
N ALA A 241 3.29 -4.26 18.23
CA ALA A 241 2.11 -4.07 19.09
C ALA A 241 1.68 -5.38 19.77
N ALA A 242 1.70 -6.50 19.03
CA ALA A 242 1.39 -7.81 19.60
C ALA A 242 2.36 -8.20 20.72
N ALA A 243 3.67 -8.07 20.48
CA ALA A 243 4.70 -8.37 21.49
C ALA A 243 4.58 -7.48 22.73
N GLU A 244 4.39 -6.17 22.55
CA GLU A 244 4.22 -5.20 23.66
C GLU A 244 2.93 -5.40 24.47
N LEU A 245 1.91 -6.03 23.86
CA LEU A 245 0.67 -6.45 24.52
C LEU A 245 0.74 -7.86 25.11
N GLY A 246 1.93 -8.49 25.10
CA GLY A 246 2.14 -9.84 25.64
C GLY A 246 1.49 -10.95 24.80
N ARG A 247 1.25 -10.71 23.49
CA ARG A 247 0.66 -11.70 22.58
C ARG A 247 1.74 -12.33 21.71
N GLY A 248 1.52 -13.58 21.31
CA GLY A 248 2.24 -14.22 20.22
C GLY A 248 1.73 -13.76 18.85
N PHE A 249 2.32 -14.32 17.78
CA PHE A 249 1.99 -13.95 16.42
C PHE A 249 0.95 -14.87 15.74
N SER A 250 0.24 -15.70 16.52
CA SER A 250 -0.77 -16.60 15.94
C SER A 250 -1.79 -15.84 15.10
N LYS A 251 -1.99 -16.28 13.85
CA LYS A 251 -2.85 -15.65 12.84
C LYS A 251 -2.54 -14.17 12.55
N LEU A 252 -1.29 -13.76 12.72
CA LEU A 252 -0.82 -12.39 12.45
C LEU A 252 0.38 -12.41 11.52
N VAL A 253 0.30 -11.71 10.41
CA VAL A 253 1.41 -11.54 9.47
C VAL A 253 1.54 -10.08 9.04
N MET A 254 2.81 -9.59 8.95
CA MET A 254 3.16 -8.31 8.38
C MET A 254 3.76 -8.47 6.99
N PHE A 255 3.47 -7.55 6.11
CA PHE A 255 4.06 -7.43 4.78
C PHE A 255 4.82 -6.12 4.65
N THR A 256 6.04 -6.17 4.18
CA THR A 256 6.82 -4.97 3.90
C THR A 256 7.61 -5.10 2.60
N SER A 257 8.18 -3.99 2.10
CA SER A 257 8.82 -3.95 0.79
C SER A 257 9.92 -2.90 0.71
N LEU A 258 10.96 -3.18 -0.05
CA LEU A 258 12.00 -2.21 -0.40
C LEU A 258 11.49 -1.10 -1.35
N SER A 259 10.31 -1.28 -1.95
CA SER A 259 9.75 -0.33 -2.94
C SER A 259 9.65 1.09 -2.41
N LYS A 260 9.26 1.27 -1.14
CA LYS A 260 9.06 2.59 -0.52
C LYS A 260 10.16 2.94 0.45
N ARG A 261 10.64 1.96 1.20
CA ARG A 261 11.77 2.09 2.13
C ARG A 261 13.05 2.54 1.42
N SER A 262 13.31 1.95 0.24
CA SER A 262 14.63 2.03 -0.42
C SER A 262 14.59 2.59 -1.85
N ASN A 263 13.48 3.16 -2.29
CA ASN A 263 13.28 3.72 -3.64
C ASN A 263 13.60 2.76 -4.80
N VAL A 264 13.37 1.48 -4.62
CA VAL A 264 13.62 0.45 -5.65
C VAL A 264 12.36 -0.35 -5.98
N PRO A 265 11.27 0.31 -6.42
CA PRO A 265 10.02 -0.40 -6.73
C PRO A 265 10.20 -1.42 -7.86
N GLY A 266 11.14 -1.18 -8.79
CA GLY A 266 11.46 -2.09 -9.89
C GLY A 266 12.20 -3.36 -9.46
N LEU A 267 12.84 -3.37 -8.29
CA LEU A 267 13.56 -4.54 -7.78
C LEU A 267 12.64 -5.71 -7.45
N ARG A 268 11.35 -5.44 -7.17
CA ARG A 268 10.35 -6.45 -6.79
C ARG A 268 10.78 -7.28 -5.58
N SER A 269 11.15 -6.62 -4.49
CA SER A 269 11.61 -7.25 -3.26
C SER A 269 10.85 -6.76 -2.02
N GLY A 270 10.62 -7.69 -1.11
CA GLY A 270 10.00 -7.51 0.19
C GLY A 270 10.05 -8.81 0.99
N PHE A 271 9.40 -8.83 2.12
CA PHE A 271 9.18 -10.05 2.88
C PHE A 271 7.85 -10.02 3.63
N VAL A 272 7.40 -11.18 4.03
CA VAL A 272 6.32 -11.39 5.01
C VAL A 272 6.91 -12.00 6.26
N ALA A 273 6.44 -11.60 7.44
CA ALA A 273 6.87 -12.13 8.73
C ALA A 273 5.70 -12.29 9.70
N GLY A 274 5.83 -13.21 10.66
CA GLY A 274 4.86 -13.44 11.72
C GLY A 274 4.58 -14.93 11.99
N ASP A 275 3.32 -15.33 11.95
CA ASP A 275 2.89 -16.71 12.27
C ASP A 275 3.61 -17.78 11.43
N ALA A 276 4.47 -18.56 12.07
CA ALA A 276 5.24 -19.61 11.41
C ALA A 276 4.38 -20.70 10.74
N ALA A 277 3.20 -21.01 11.29
CA ALA A 277 2.30 -21.99 10.69
C ALA A 277 1.69 -21.47 9.40
N LEU A 278 1.24 -20.21 9.37
CA LEU A 278 0.75 -19.56 8.16
C LEU A 278 1.85 -19.42 7.10
N LEU A 279 3.08 -19.07 7.51
CA LEU A 279 4.19 -18.92 6.58
C LEU A 279 4.65 -20.25 5.98
N LYS A 280 4.57 -21.35 6.73
CA LYS A 280 4.84 -22.70 6.20
C LYS A 280 3.86 -23.05 5.07
N ASP A 281 2.58 -22.82 5.26
CA ASP A 281 1.56 -23.12 4.26
C ASP A 281 1.65 -22.17 3.08
N PHE A 282 1.94 -20.90 3.35
CA PHE A 282 2.18 -19.91 2.29
C PHE A 282 3.42 -20.22 1.45
N LEU A 283 4.50 -20.69 2.07
CA LEU A 283 5.68 -21.17 1.35
C LEU A 283 5.34 -22.34 0.42
N LEU A 284 4.54 -23.29 0.88
CA LEU A 284 4.08 -24.40 0.04
C LEU A 284 3.30 -23.90 -1.16
N TYR A 285 2.33 -23.01 -0.95
CA TYR A 285 1.58 -22.36 -2.04
C TYR A 285 2.53 -21.68 -3.04
N ARG A 286 3.47 -20.87 -2.56
CA ARG A 286 4.43 -20.13 -3.39
C ARG A 286 5.36 -21.05 -4.18
N THR A 287 5.69 -22.20 -3.66
CA THR A 287 6.50 -23.21 -4.35
C THR A 287 5.78 -23.73 -5.60
N TYR A 288 4.48 -23.99 -5.51
CA TYR A 288 3.67 -24.36 -6.68
C TYR A 288 3.40 -23.19 -7.61
N HIS A 289 3.20 -22.00 -7.06
CA HIS A 289 3.01 -20.77 -7.83
C HIS A 289 4.27 -20.33 -8.60
N GLY A 290 5.45 -20.75 -8.16
CA GLY A 290 6.72 -20.47 -8.85
C GLY A 290 7.29 -19.08 -8.57
N SER A 291 6.93 -18.43 -7.47
CA SER A 291 7.32 -17.06 -7.13
C SER A 291 8.63 -17.00 -6.34
N ALA A 292 9.73 -17.46 -6.93
CA ALA A 292 11.06 -17.39 -6.32
C ALA A 292 11.83 -16.12 -6.76
N MET A 293 12.49 -15.47 -5.81
CA MET A 293 13.28 -14.25 -6.08
C MET A 293 14.64 -14.62 -6.68
N GLY A 294 14.99 -14.02 -7.82
CA GLY A 294 16.30 -14.26 -8.46
C GLY A 294 17.49 -13.90 -7.56
N ILE A 295 18.56 -14.66 -7.61
CA ILE A 295 19.72 -14.49 -6.72
C ILE A 295 20.32 -13.06 -6.76
N PRO A 296 20.49 -12.39 -7.93
CA PRO A 296 20.98 -11.01 -7.94
C PRO A 296 20.06 -10.04 -7.16
N VAL A 297 18.75 -10.24 -7.26
CA VAL A 297 17.79 -9.43 -6.50
C VAL A 297 17.88 -9.72 -5.00
N GLN A 298 18.12 -10.97 -4.61
CA GLN A 298 18.31 -11.33 -3.21
C GLN A 298 19.57 -10.67 -2.63
N MET A 299 20.69 -10.66 -3.38
CA MET A 299 21.93 -10.01 -2.95
C MET A 299 21.76 -8.50 -2.79
N ALA A 300 21.09 -7.85 -3.72
CA ALA A 300 20.72 -6.44 -3.62
C ALA A 300 19.80 -6.17 -2.41
N SER A 301 18.88 -7.09 -2.13
CA SER A 301 17.98 -7.00 -0.98
C SER A 301 18.71 -7.15 0.35
N ILE A 302 19.70 -8.04 0.44
CA ILE A 302 20.55 -8.19 1.62
C ILE A 302 21.28 -6.87 1.92
N ALA A 303 21.88 -6.24 0.88
CA ALA A 303 22.53 -4.95 1.02
C ALA A 303 21.55 -3.87 1.51
N ALA A 304 20.33 -3.85 0.94
CA ALA A 304 19.30 -2.88 1.31
C ALA A 304 18.80 -3.05 2.75
N TRP A 305 18.54 -4.29 3.20
CA TRP A 305 18.04 -4.55 4.56
C TRP A 305 19.10 -4.30 5.63
N ASN A 306 20.37 -4.41 5.30
CA ASN A 306 21.49 -4.17 6.23
C ASN A 306 21.95 -2.71 6.28
N ASP A 307 21.50 -1.84 5.37
CA ASP A 307 21.87 -0.42 5.36
C ASP A 307 20.70 0.46 5.78
N GLU A 308 20.92 1.30 6.78
CA GLU A 308 19.96 2.30 7.26
C GLU A 308 20.28 3.72 6.76
N THR A 309 21.50 3.94 6.24
CA THR A 309 21.94 5.27 5.80
C THR A 309 21.07 5.81 4.67
N HIS A 310 20.82 5.00 3.65
CA HIS A 310 19.94 5.40 2.54
C HIS A 310 18.48 5.57 2.97
N VAL A 311 18.03 4.86 4.02
CA VAL A 311 16.66 4.98 4.55
C VAL A 311 16.48 6.31 5.28
N MET A 312 17.46 6.70 6.11
CA MET A 312 17.46 8.01 6.78
C MET A 312 17.46 9.14 5.76
N GLU A 313 18.27 9.05 4.70
CA GLU A 313 18.30 10.05 3.65
C GLU A 313 16.98 10.09 2.86
N ASN A 314 16.41 8.93 2.51
CA ASN A 314 15.09 8.87 1.87
C ASN A 314 14.01 9.56 2.72
N ARG A 315 14.00 9.30 4.02
CA ARG A 315 13.07 9.91 4.97
C ARG A 315 13.26 11.43 5.03
N ARG A 316 14.51 11.90 5.14
CA ARG A 316 14.85 13.32 5.13
C ARG A 316 14.33 14.04 3.88
N LEU A 317 14.46 13.42 2.70
CA LEU A 317 13.96 13.98 1.44
C LEU A 317 12.42 14.10 1.44
N TYR A 318 11.70 13.16 2.02
CA TYR A 318 10.25 13.28 2.17
C TYR A 318 9.87 14.33 3.22
N GLN A 319 10.57 14.39 4.35
CA GLN A 319 10.36 15.44 5.36
C GLN A 319 10.52 16.83 4.76
N GLU A 320 11.55 17.06 3.94
CA GLU A 320 11.76 18.31 3.22
C GLU A 320 10.59 18.67 2.31
N LYS A 321 10.06 17.70 1.54
CA LYS A 321 8.89 17.93 0.69
C LYS A 321 7.68 18.38 1.47
N PHE A 322 7.37 17.70 2.58
CA PHE A 322 6.24 18.07 3.42
C PHE A 322 6.44 19.43 4.09
N ALA A 323 7.63 19.72 4.60
CA ALA A 323 7.95 20.99 5.23
C ALA A 323 7.76 22.19 4.28
N ARG A 324 8.01 22.00 2.96
CA ARG A 324 7.85 23.04 1.97
C ARG A 324 6.45 23.11 1.37
N VAL A 325 5.78 21.99 1.18
CA VAL A 325 4.49 21.92 0.48
C VAL A 325 3.30 22.25 1.38
N LEU A 326 3.28 21.76 2.62
CA LEU A 326 2.13 21.94 3.52
C LEU A 326 1.83 23.41 3.85
N PRO A 327 2.82 24.28 4.14
CA PRO A 327 2.54 25.70 4.39
C PRO A 327 1.94 26.44 3.18
N ILE A 328 2.25 25.97 1.95
CA ILE A 328 1.67 26.51 0.73
C ILE A 328 0.21 26.08 0.60
N LEU A 329 -0.05 24.77 0.72
CA LEU A 329 -1.42 24.25 0.64
C LEU A 329 -2.34 24.84 1.71
N ALA A 330 -1.83 25.07 2.91
CA ALA A 330 -2.57 25.69 4.01
C ALA A 330 -3.07 27.13 3.72
N GLN A 331 -2.54 27.77 2.69
CA GLN A 331 -3.04 29.09 2.27
C GLN A 331 -4.40 29.03 1.53
N GLY A 332 -4.84 27.85 1.15
CA GLY A 332 -6.11 27.68 0.41
C GLY A 332 -6.95 26.48 0.87
N PHE A 333 -6.42 25.65 1.74
CA PHE A 333 -7.07 24.42 2.20
C PHE A 333 -6.85 24.20 3.70
N GLU A 334 -7.83 23.57 4.33
CA GLU A 334 -7.58 22.94 5.62
C GLU A 334 -6.81 21.63 5.38
N VAL A 335 -5.52 21.63 5.71
CA VAL A 335 -4.63 20.51 5.51
C VAL A 335 -3.78 20.24 6.73
N THR A 336 -3.71 18.98 7.13
CA THR A 336 -2.85 18.50 8.20
C THR A 336 -1.76 17.60 7.67
N ARG A 337 -0.60 17.56 8.32
CA ARG A 337 0.43 16.58 8.03
C ARG A 337 -0.09 15.20 8.40
N PRO A 338 0.01 14.19 7.50
CA PRO A 338 -0.29 12.81 7.86
C PRO A 338 0.68 12.30 8.94
N ASP A 339 0.35 11.22 9.63
CA ASP A 339 1.25 10.60 10.62
C ASP A 339 2.52 10.06 9.92
N ALA A 340 2.35 9.47 8.73
CA ALA A 340 3.43 8.88 7.95
C ALA A 340 3.07 8.78 6.45
N SER A 341 3.89 8.11 5.64
CA SER A 341 3.80 7.96 4.19
C SER A 341 4.23 9.21 3.40
N PHE A 342 4.04 9.18 2.09
CA PHE A 342 4.29 10.31 1.21
C PHE A 342 3.02 10.88 0.55
N TYR A 343 1.85 10.59 1.13
CA TYR A 343 0.57 11.05 0.61
C TYR A 343 0.04 12.24 1.41
N ILE A 344 -0.58 13.18 0.69
CA ILE A 344 -1.53 14.14 1.25
C ILE A 344 -2.91 13.70 0.81
N TRP A 345 -3.82 13.58 1.78
CA TRP A 345 -5.23 13.33 1.58
C TRP A 345 -5.98 14.64 1.75
N LEU A 346 -6.16 15.35 0.60
CA LEU A 346 -6.66 16.71 0.58
C LEU A 346 -8.15 16.73 0.30
N GLN A 347 -8.91 17.44 1.13
CA GLN A 347 -10.31 17.68 0.89
C GLN A 347 -10.48 18.58 -0.35
N ALA A 348 -11.27 18.12 -1.30
CA ALA A 348 -11.58 18.89 -2.51
C ALA A 348 -12.56 20.03 -2.18
N PRO A 349 -12.45 21.17 -2.85
CA PRO A 349 -13.47 22.21 -2.74
C PRO A 349 -14.86 21.69 -3.08
N ASP A 350 -15.87 22.18 -2.40
CA ASP A 350 -17.27 21.81 -2.56
C ASP A 350 -17.58 20.31 -2.43
N GLY A 351 -16.62 19.52 -1.91
CA GLY A 351 -16.74 18.08 -1.76
C GLY A 351 -16.75 17.29 -3.08
N ASP A 352 -16.36 17.90 -4.21
CA ASP A 352 -16.30 17.21 -5.52
C ASP A 352 -14.86 16.96 -5.97
N ASP A 353 -14.34 15.82 -5.55
CA ASP A 353 -12.99 15.33 -5.87
C ASP A 353 -12.77 15.12 -7.38
N LEU A 354 -13.80 14.74 -8.13
CA LEU A 354 -13.69 14.49 -9.57
C LEU A 354 -13.58 15.80 -10.35
N THR A 355 -14.48 16.75 -10.09
CA THR A 355 -14.44 18.08 -10.73
C THR A 355 -13.14 18.80 -10.36
N PHE A 356 -12.70 18.70 -9.11
CA PHE A 356 -11.43 19.31 -8.70
C PHE A 356 -10.24 18.67 -9.42
N ALA A 357 -10.14 17.36 -9.53
CA ALA A 357 -9.07 16.70 -10.28
C ALA A 357 -9.06 17.08 -11.77
N ARG A 358 -10.23 17.19 -12.41
CA ARG A 358 -10.37 17.65 -13.80
C ARG A 358 -9.92 19.11 -13.98
N THR A 359 -10.27 19.96 -13.02
CA THR A 359 -9.86 21.37 -13.03
C THR A 359 -8.34 21.51 -12.88
N LEU A 360 -7.71 20.79 -11.95
CA LEU A 360 -6.25 20.79 -11.81
C LEU A 360 -5.54 20.33 -13.09
N TRP A 361 -6.08 19.33 -13.76
CA TRP A 361 -5.55 18.87 -15.03
C TRP A 361 -5.71 19.90 -16.13
N ARG A 362 -6.92 20.44 -16.31
CA ARG A 362 -7.24 21.42 -17.35
C ARG A 362 -6.47 22.74 -17.19
N GLU A 363 -6.30 23.21 -15.94
CA GLU A 363 -5.72 24.54 -15.69
C GLU A 363 -4.19 24.54 -15.53
N ALA A 364 -3.59 23.40 -15.13
CA ALA A 364 -2.17 23.38 -14.77
C ALA A 364 -1.42 22.09 -15.12
N ALA A 365 -2.03 21.15 -15.83
CA ALA A 365 -1.48 19.82 -16.12
C ALA A 365 -1.06 19.03 -14.86
N ILE A 366 -1.76 19.24 -13.72
CA ILE A 366 -1.51 18.52 -12.48
C ILE A 366 -2.48 17.36 -12.37
N GLN A 367 -1.95 16.13 -12.27
CA GLN A 367 -2.76 14.94 -12.06
C GLN A 367 -2.77 14.55 -10.59
N VAL A 368 -3.97 14.46 -10.00
CA VAL A 368 -4.21 13.90 -8.67
C VAL A 368 -5.17 12.71 -8.79
N LEU A 369 -5.29 11.90 -7.76
CA LEU A 369 -6.18 10.75 -7.79
C LEU A 369 -7.45 11.04 -6.98
N PRO A 370 -8.65 11.09 -7.62
CA PRO A 370 -9.91 11.22 -6.89
C PRO A 370 -10.09 10.11 -5.86
N GLY A 371 -10.48 10.51 -4.68
CA GLY A 371 -10.57 9.59 -3.56
C GLY A 371 -11.69 8.56 -3.71
N ARG A 372 -12.80 8.94 -4.36
CA ARG A 372 -13.89 8.01 -4.69
C ARG A 372 -13.43 6.79 -5.51
N PHE A 373 -12.30 6.88 -6.22
CA PHE A 373 -11.74 5.75 -6.96
C PHE A 373 -10.93 4.80 -6.08
N ARG A 374 -10.62 5.23 -4.86
CA ARG A 374 -9.87 4.46 -3.86
C ARG A 374 -10.77 3.79 -2.83
N ALA A 375 -12.06 4.06 -2.87
CA ALA A 375 -13.04 3.60 -1.90
C ALA A 375 -14.22 2.88 -2.57
N ARG A 376 -15.04 2.27 -1.74
CA ARG A 376 -16.32 1.68 -2.12
C ARG A 376 -17.45 2.37 -1.36
N ASP A 377 -18.63 2.35 -1.99
CA ASP A 377 -19.84 2.79 -1.34
C ASP A 377 -20.22 1.78 -0.25
N THR A 378 -20.60 2.32 0.90
CA THR A 378 -21.15 1.58 2.03
C THR A 378 -22.49 2.20 2.43
N PRO A 379 -23.30 1.60 3.30
CA PRO A 379 -24.51 2.23 3.81
C PRO A 379 -24.28 3.63 4.40
N GLN A 380 -23.04 3.91 4.89
CA GLN A 380 -22.66 5.21 5.41
C GLN A 380 -22.06 6.15 4.33
N GLY A 381 -22.13 5.77 3.04
CA GLY A 381 -21.57 6.50 1.91
C GLY A 381 -20.13 6.12 1.56
N ASN A 382 -19.54 6.82 0.60
CA ASN A 382 -18.18 6.61 0.13
C ASN A 382 -17.18 7.47 0.91
N PRO A 383 -16.29 6.91 1.75
CA PRO A 383 -15.39 7.71 2.58
C PRO A 383 -14.25 8.37 1.78
N GLY A 384 -14.06 7.98 0.52
CA GLY A 384 -13.10 8.62 -0.37
C GLY A 384 -13.68 9.78 -1.18
N ALA A 385 -15.01 9.89 -1.27
CA ALA A 385 -15.65 10.99 -1.97
C ALA A 385 -15.35 12.33 -1.28
N GLY A 386 -15.11 13.34 -2.08
CA GLY A 386 -14.74 14.66 -1.58
C GLY A 386 -13.27 14.84 -1.23
N TYR A 387 -12.41 13.84 -1.47
CA TYR A 387 -10.96 13.94 -1.24
C TYR A 387 -10.18 13.62 -2.51
N VAL A 388 -8.98 14.21 -2.62
CA VAL A 388 -7.99 13.81 -3.63
C VAL A 388 -6.70 13.36 -2.95
N ARG A 389 -6.07 12.31 -3.51
CA ARG A 389 -4.76 11.88 -3.08
C ARG A 389 -3.68 12.57 -3.90
N ILE A 390 -2.74 13.21 -3.22
CA ILE A 390 -1.54 13.82 -3.76
C ILE A 390 -0.33 13.00 -3.28
N ALA A 391 0.47 12.47 -4.20
CA ALA A 391 1.70 11.74 -3.87
C ALA A 391 2.90 12.67 -4.05
N LEU A 392 3.62 13.02 -2.97
CA LEU A 392 4.79 13.88 -2.99
C LEU A 392 6.06 13.15 -3.47
N VAL A 393 5.98 12.47 -4.61
CA VAL A 393 7.08 11.65 -5.16
C VAL A 393 7.96 12.40 -6.14
N ALA A 394 7.45 13.44 -6.81
CA ALA A 394 8.21 14.27 -7.75
C ALA A 394 9.36 15.03 -7.04
N PRO A 395 10.32 15.60 -7.77
CA PRO A 395 11.33 16.49 -7.19
C PRO A 395 10.70 17.60 -6.33
N VAL A 396 11.41 18.04 -5.31
CA VAL A 396 10.92 19.06 -4.35
C VAL A 396 10.42 20.32 -5.07
N ALA A 397 11.17 20.80 -6.06
CA ALA A 397 10.79 22.00 -6.81
C ALA A 397 9.44 21.84 -7.54
N ASP A 398 9.22 20.67 -8.15
CA ASP A 398 7.98 20.36 -8.87
C ASP A 398 6.79 20.22 -7.89
N CYS A 399 7.02 19.60 -6.72
CA CYS A 399 6.00 19.51 -5.67
C CYS A 399 5.59 20.90 -5.15
N VAL A 400 6.56 21.81 -4.95
CA VAL A 400 6.31 23.20 -4.51
C VAL A 400 5.54 23.96 -5.58
N ALA A 401 6.01 23.95 -6.84
CA ALA A 401 5.35 24.62 -7.95
C ALA A 401 3.91 24.10 -8.17
N ALA A 402 3.70 22.79 -8.01
CA ALA A 402 2.37 22.19 -8.08
C ALA A 402 1.46 22.69 -6.95
N ALA A 403 1.97 22.77 -5.71
CA ALA A 403 1.21 23.25 -4.56
C ALA A 403 0.78 24.71 -4.75
N GLU A 404 1.68 25.59 -5.23
CA GLU A 404 1.38 26.99 -5.55
C GLU A 404 0.25 27.12 -6.60
N LYS A 405 0.33 26.33 -7.68
CA LYS A 405 -0.71 26.29 -8.71
C LYS A 405 -2.05 25.76 -8.16
N ILE A 406 -2.03 24.72 -7.33
CA ILE A 406 -3.23 24.16 -6.69
C ILE A 406 -3.93 25.24 -5.85
N VAL A 407 -3.19 26.00 -5.05
CA VAL A 407 -3.75 27.10 -4.24
C VAL A 407 -4.28 28.24 -5.12
N ALA A 408 -3.56 28.63 -6.17
CA ALA A 408 -4.01 29.65 -7.12
C ALA A 408 -5.32 29.25 -7.81
N ILE A 409 -5.43 27.98 -8.24
CA ILE A 409 -6.66 27.42 -8.82
C ILE A 409 -7.79 27.40 -7.81
N ARG A 410 -7.53 26.99 -6.55
CA ARG A 410 -8.51 27.02 -5.48
C ARG A 410 -9.14 28.41 -5.32
N ARG A 411 -8.27 29.45 -5.23
CA ARG A 411 -8.72 30.84 -5.04
C ARG A 411 -9.48 31.40 -6.24
N ARG A 412 -9.11 30.99 -7.46
CA ARG A 412 -9.72 31.50 -8.70
C ARG A 412 -11.02 30.80 -9.05
N CYS A 413 -11.08 29.48 -8.92
CA CYS A 413 -12.18 28.66 -9.44
C CYS A 413 -13.18 28.24 -8.36
N TYR A 414 -12.85 28.43 -7.10
CA TYR A 414 -13.67 28.01 -5.95
C TYR A 414 -13.61 29.11 -4.86
N PRO A 415 -14.27 30.26 -5.09
CA PRO A 415 -14.19 31.44 -4.22
C PRO A 415 -14.70 31.21 -2.78
#